data_75d0adcf1ea78623493fe9398d26121b
#
_entry.id   75d0adcf1ea78623493fe9398d26121b
#
_cell.length_a   1.000
_cell.length_b   1.000
_cell.length_c   1.000
_cell.angle_alpha   90.00
_cell.angle_beta   90.00
_cell.angle_gamma   90.00
#
_symmetry.space_group_name_H-M   'P 1'
#
loop_
_entity.id
_entity.type
_entity.pdbx_description
1 polymer ?
#
loop_
_entity_poly.entity_id
_entity_poly.type
_entity_poly.pdbx_seq_one_letter_code
_entity_poly.pdbx_strand_id
1 'polypeptide(L)'
;MHHYVLLFRTTRTITAEEQKQRIADISAWIKQVADMGVSLDPHTLEETVLAIPAEGAQTSGHPDSTLSNFVMFDATRDQAIQIARLHPAPRYGVSVELREWTAPRPLAPRP
;
A
#
# COMPACT_ATOMS: atom_id res chain seq x y z
N MET A 1 17.14 10.10 1.82
CA MET A 1 15.83 9.55 2.21
C MET A 1 14.88 9.64 1.03
N HIS A 2 14.13 8.60 0.79
CA HIS A 2 13.24 8.49 -0.36
C HIS A 2 11.80 8.36 0.09
N HIS A 3 10.87 8.62 -0.81
CA HIS A 3 9.43 8.51 -0.55
C HIS A 3 8.92 7.16 -1.04
N TYR A 4 8.22 6.45 -0.18
CA TYR A 4 7.69 5.13 -0.49
C TYR A 4 6.20 5.03 -0.23
N VAL A 5 5.56 4.09 -0.90
CA VAL A 5 4.19 3.71 -0.64
C VAL A 5 4.09 2.19 -0.61
N LEU A 6 3.37 1.67 0.38
CA LEU A 6 2.92 0.28 0.41
C LEU A 6 1.49 0.24 -0.11
N LEU A 7 1.25 -0.61 -1.09
CA LEU A 7 -0.09 -0.85 -1.65
C LEU A 7 -0.56 -2.22 -1.20
N PHE A 8 -1.79 -2.28 -0.71
CA PHE A 8 -2.37 -3.50 -0.16
C PHE A 8 -3.56 -3.93 -1.02
N ARG A 9 -3.54 -5.20 -1.46
CA ARG A 9 -4.63 -5.78 -2.24
C ARG A 9 -5.20 -6.97 -1.50
N THR A 10 -6.49 -6.88 -1.16
CA THR A 10 -7.20 -7.93 -0.45
C THR A 10 -7.63 -8.99 -1.46
N THR A 11 -7.28 -10.26 -1.21
CA THR A 11 -7.56 -11.36 -2.12
C THR A 11 -8.55 -12.38 -1.56
N ARG A 12 -8.84 -12.35 -0.27
CA ARG A 12 -9.80 -13.26 0.35
C ARG A 12 -10.42 -12.65 1.59
N THR A 13 -11.53 -13.22 2.01
CA THR A 13 -12.15 -12.90 3.29
C THR A 13 -11.42 -13.64 4.41
N ILE A 14 -11.35 -13.05 5.59
CA ILE A 14 -10.73 -13.66 6.76
C ILE A 14 -11.78 -13.93 7.84
N THR A 15 -11.49 -14.89 8.72
CA THR A 15 -12.34 -15.24 9.85
C THR A 15 -12.21 -14.20 10.97
N ALA A 16 -13.15 -14.23 11.94
CA ALA A 16 -13.10 -13.35 13.10
C ALA A 16 -11.82 -13.57 13.93
N GLU A 17 -11.37 -14.83 14.05
CA GLU A 17 -10.12 -15.17 14.74
C GLU A 17 -8.91 -14.58 14.03
N GLU A 18 -8.86 -14.73 12.71
CA GLU A 18 -7.80 -14.16 11.89
C GLU A 18 -7.78 -12.62 12.00
N GLN A 19 -8.95 -11.99 12.06
CA GLN A 19 -9.05 -10.54 12.21
C GLN A 19 -8.42 -10.06 13.52
N LYS A 20 -8.68 -10.77 14.63
CA LYS A 20 -8.06 -10.45 15.92
C LYS A 20 -6.54 -10.58 15.86
N GLN A 21 -6.06 -11.68 15.30
CA GLN A 21 -4.63 -11.92 15.18
C GLN A 21 -3.97 -10.87 14.27
N ARG A 22 -4.62 -10.52 13.17
CA ARG A 22 -4.16 -9.49 12.25
C ARG A 22 -3.99 -8.14 12.95
N ILE A 23 -4.96 -7.74 13.76
CA ILE A 23 -4.87 -6.47 14.50
C ILE A 23 -3.66 -6.46 15.43
N ALA A 24 -3.44 -7.56 16.16
CA ALA A 24 -2.28 -7.69 17.04
C ALA A 24 -0.96 -7.65 16.28
N ASP A 25 -0.89 -8.36 15.14
CA ASP A 25 0.31 -8.42 14.31
C ASP A 25 0.63 -7.06 13.67
N ILE A 26 -0.40 -6.33 13.22
CA ILE A 26 -0.22 -4.98 12.66
C ILE A 26 0.26 -4.02 13.74
N SER A 27 -0.29 -4.10 14.96
CA SER A 27 0.15 -3.26 16.08
C SER A 27 1.62 -3.49 16.39
N ALA A 28 2.08 -4.75 16.38
CA ALA A 28 3.47 -5.09 16.57
C ALA A 28 4.36 -4.55 15.44
N TRP A 29 3.89 -4.63 14.19
CA TRP A 29 4.60 -4.10 13.03
C TRP A 29 4.75 -2.58 13.12
N ILE A 30 3.68 -1.86 13.49
CA ILE A 30 3.72 -0.40 13.67
C ILE A 30 4.78 -0.02 14.69
N LYS A 31 4.86 -0.75 15.79
CA LYS A 31 5.87 -0.52 16.82
C LYS A 31 7.28 -0.74 16.30
N GLN A 32 7.51 -1.81 15.56
CA GLN A 32 8.80 -2.09 14.94
C GLN A 32 9.23 -0.96 13.99
N VAL A 33 8.32 -0.45 13.19
CA VAL A 33 8.60 0.65 12.26
C VAL A 33 8.90 1.94 13.02
N ALA A 34 8.15 2.22 14.08
CA ALA A 34 8.42 3.38 14.94
C ALA A 34 9.81 3.30 15.56
N ASP A 35 10.25 2.12 15.97
CA ASP A 35 11.59 1.90 16.53
C ASP A 35 12.69 2.14 15.49
N MET A 36 12.39 2.06 14.20
CA MET A 36 13.31 2.43 13.12
C MET A 36 13.39 3.94 12.89
N GLY A 37 12.57 4.72 13.59
CA GLY A 37 12.49 6.18 13.38
C GLY A 37 11.68 6.59 12.15
N VAL A 38 10.83 5.72 11.63
CA VAL A 38 10.02 5.98 10.44
C VAL A 38 8.58 6.27 10.85
N SER A 39 8.02 7.36 10.33
CA SER A 39 6.62 7.74 10.54
C SER A 39 5.76 7.20 9.40
N LEU A 40 4.65 6.58 9.74
CA LEU A 40 3.71 6.01 8.79
C LEU A 40 2.53 6.94 8.57
N ASP A 41 2.08 7.04 7.32
CA ASP A 41 0.87 7.78 6.91
C ASP A 41 -0.11 6.81 6.25
N PRO A 42 -0.96 6.14 7.03
CA PRO A 42 -1.88 5.11 6.52
C PRO A 42 -3.18 5.70 5.99
N HIS A 43 -3.69 5.11 4.92
CA HIS A 43 -4.97 5.49 4.31
C HIS A 43 -5.75 4.25 3.91
N THR A 44 -7.07 4.32 4.09
CA THR A 44 -8.01 3.30 3.63
C THR A 44 -8.77 3.84 2.43
N LEU A 45 -8.89 3.04 1.38
CA LEU A 45 -9.68 3.40 0.22
C LEU A 45 -11.14 2.98 0.43
N GLU A 46 -12.05 3.85 0.04
CA GLU A 46 -13.49 3.52 0.07
C GLU A 46 -13.81 2.46 -0.98
N GLU A 47 -14.88 1.72 -0.75
CA GLU A 47 -15.29 0.63 -1.64
C GLU A 47 -15.86 1.14 -2.97
N THR A 48 -16.41 2.35 -2.98
CA THR A 48 -17.01 2.93 -4.20
C THR A 48 -15.90 3.32 -5.18
N VAL A 49 -15.96 2.75 -6.37
CA VAL A 49 -14.96 2.97 -7.41
C VAL A 49 -15.63 3.47 -8.69
N LEU A 50 -15.10 4.54 -9.25
CA LEU A 50 -15.38 4.96 -10.61
C LEU A 50 -14.12 4.71 -11.44
N ALA A 51 -14.21 3.82 -12.41
CA ALA A 51 -13.11 3.54 -13.31
C ALA A 51 -13.43 4.05 -14.70
N ILE A 52 -12.52 4.80 -15.29
CA ILE A 52 -12.65 5.34 -16.64
C ILE A 52 -11.58 4.63 -17.49
N PRO A 53 -11.99 3.77 -18.44
CA PRO A 53 -11.01 3.05 -19.25
C PRO A 53 -10.29 3.98 -20.21
N ALA A 54 -9.08 3.58 -20.59
CA ALA A 54 -8.34 4.28 -21.62
C ALA A 54 -9.06 4.14 -22.96
N GLU A 55 -8.98 5.16 -23.81
CA GLU A 55 -9.52 5.10 -25.17
C GLU A 55 -8.84 3.95 -25.94
N GLY A 56 -9.65 3.18 -26.65
CA GLY A 56 -9.18 2.03 -27.41
C GLY A 56 -8.90 0.78 -26.57
N ALA A 57 -9.11 0.83 -25.26
CA ALA A 57 -8.96 -0.35 -24.41
C ALA A 57 -10.10 -1.34 -24.70
N GLN A 58 -9.71 -2.60 -24.93
CA GLN A 58 -10.68 -3.67 -25.20
C GLN A 58 -11.24 -4.31 -23.92
N THR A 59 -10.69 -3.93 -22.78
CA THR A 59 -11.14 -4.47 -21.51
C THR A 59 -12.39 -3.73 -21.03
N SER A 60 -13.31 -4.48 -20.44
CA SER A 60 -14.57 -3.96 -19.91
C SER A 60 -14.40 -3.01 -18.72
N GLY A 61 -13.18 -2.69 -18.33
CA GLY A 61 -12.91 -1.70 -17.29
C GLY A 61 -13.48 -2.06 -15.93
N HIS A 62 -13.42 -3.33 -15.52
CA HIS A 62 -13.76 -3.67 -14.15
C HIS A 62 -12.78 -2.93 -13.23
N PRO A 63 -13.30 -2.10 -12.29
CA PRO A 63 -12.42 -1.40 -11.38
C PRO A 63 -11.63 -2.40 -10.54
N ASP A 64 -10.38 -2.07 -10.23
CA ASP A 64 -9.56 -2.86 -9.34
C ASP A 64 -10.06 -2.67 -7.91
N SER A 65 -11.04 -3.48 -7.51
CA SER A 65 -11.63 -3.44 -6.18
C SER A 65 -10.78 -4.15 -5.13
N THR A 66 -9.67 -4.79 -5.54
CA THR A 66 -8.78 -5.47 -4.58
C THR A 66 -7.88 -4.50 -3.83
N LEU A 67 -7.56 -3.36 -4.43
CA LEU A 67 -6.75 -2.33 -3.78
C LEU A 67 -7.56 -1.69 -2.65
N SER A 68 -7.14 -1.94 -1.41
CA SER A 68 -7.92 -1.56 -0.22
C SER A 68 -7.29 -0.46 0.62
N ASN A 69 -5.98 -0.44 0.69
CA ASN A 69 -5.24 0.45 1.59
C ASN A 69 -3.92 0.84 0.96
N PHE A 70 -3.37 1.95 1.44
CA PHE A 70 -1.98 2.29 1.18
C PHE A 70 -1.38 3.02 2.37
N VAL A 71 -0.06 2.90 2.51
CA VAL A 71 0.70 3.57 3.58
C VAL A 71 1.88 4.27 2.96
N MET A 72 1.99 5.57 3.20
CA MET A 72 3.13 6.36 2.73
C MET A 72 4.12 6.57 3.87
N PHE A 73 5.40 6.59 3.55
CA PHE A 73 6.46 6.86 4.50
C PHE A 73 7.76 7.24 3.80
N ASP A 74 8.64 7.90 4.53
CA ASP A 74 9.97 8.26 4.06
C ASP A 74 11.00 7.40 4.79
N ALA A 75 11.94 6.85 4.05
CA ALA A 75 12.95 5.94 4.59
C ALA A 75 14.14 5.80 3.64
N THR A 76 15.19 5.14 4.09
CA THR A 76 16.20 4.64 3.19
C THR A 76 15.65 3.44 2.42
N ARG A 77 16.25 3.10 1.30
CA ARG A 77 15.83 1.93 0.51
C ARG A 77 15.85 0.65 1.33
N ASP A 78 16.90 0.42 2.11
CA ASP A 78 17.04 -0.79 2.92
C ASP A 78 15.96 -0.86 4.01
N GLN A 79 15.68 0.26 4.67
CA GLN A 79 14.58 0.34 5.63
C GLN A 79 13.23 0.06 4.98
N ALA A 80 12.97 0.63 3.80
CA ALA A 80 11.71 0.44 3.10
C ALA A 80 11.48 -1.03 2.76
N ILE A 81 12.50 -1.72 2.26
CA ILE A 81 12.42 -3.16 1.96
C ILE A 81 12.15 -3.97 3.23
N GLN A 82 12.83 -3.66 4.32
CA GLN A 82 12.62 -4.32 5.59
C GLN A 82 11.21 -4.10 6.13
N ILE A 83 10.72 -2.86 6.08
CA ILE A 83 9.37 -2.50 6.50
C ILE A 83 8.33 -3.30 5.70
N ALA A 84 8.48 -3.38 4.39
CA ALA A 84 7.57 -4.14 3.55
C ALA A 84 7.59 -5.64 3.88
N ARG A 85 8.77 -6.22 4.07
CA ARG A 85 8.93 -7.65 4.36
C ARG A 85 8.41 -8.05 5.73
N LEU A 86 8.43 -7.13 6.69
CA LEU A 86 7.94 -7.40 8.05
C LEU A 86 6.42 -7.28 8.17
N HIS A 87 5.74 -6.73 7.18
CA HIS A 87 4.28 -6.54 7.26
C HIS A 87 3.56 -7.88 7.30
N PRO A 88 2.60 -8.06 8.23
CA PRO A 88 1.90 -9.35 8.40
C PRO A 88 0.81 -9.63 7.36
N ALA A 89 0.44 -8.67 6.53
CA ALA A 89 -0.69 -8.79 5.59
C ALA A 89 -0.68 -10.07 4.73
N PRO A 90 0.46 -10.55 4.20
CA PRO A 90 0.46 -11.77 3.37
C PRO A 90 -0.09 -13.01 4.07
N ARG A 91 0.01 -13.09 5.39
CA ARG A 91 -0.57 -14.20 6.17
C ARG A 91 -2.10 -14.24 6.11
N TYR A 92 -2.70 -13.11 5.79
CA TYR A 92 -4.16 -12.90 5.83
C TYR A 92 -4.76 -12.70 4.44
N GLY A 93 -4.05 -13.12 3.40
CA GLY A 93 -4.54 -13.02 2.03
C GLY A 93 -4.53 -11.61 1.47
N VAL A 94 -3.64 -10.75 1.97
CA VAL A 94 -3.45 -9.39 1.48
C VAL A 94 -2.04 -9.27 0.93
N SER A 95 -1.91 -8.98 -0.36
CA SER A 95 -0.59 -8.77 -0.95
C SER A 95 -0.07 -7.38 -0.63
N VAL A 96 1.25 -7.26 -0.54
CA VAL A 96 1.94 -6.00 -0.24
C VAL A 96 2.87 -5.67 -1.40
N GLU A 97 2.72 -4.49 -1.95
CA GLU A 97 3.57 -3.98 -3.02
C GLU A 97 4.27 -2.73 -2.53
N LEU A 98 5.60 -2.70 -2.60
CA LEU A 98 6.40 -1.54 -2.25
C LEU A 98 6.76 -0.77 -3.51
N ARG A 99 6.47 0.53 -3.53
CA ARG A 99 6.85 1.41 -4.64
C ARG A 99 7.49 2.67 -4.10
N GLU A 100 8.54 3.12 -4.78
CA GLU A 100 9.08 4.45 -4.56
C GLU A 100 8.28 5.43 -5.42
N TRP A 101 7.97 6.59 -4.88
CA TRP A 101 7.31 7.64 -5.65
C TRP A 101 8.13 8.92 -5.62
N THR A 102 8.01 9.67 -6.69
CA THR A 102 8.65 10.98 -6.84
C THR A 102 7.62 11.95 -7.38
N ALA A 103 7.83 13.24 -7.14
CA ALA A 103 6.98 14.24 -7.77
C ALA A 103 7.11 14.12 -9.30
N PRO A 104 6.01 14.32 -10.04
CA PRO A 104 6.11 14.34 -11.50
C PRO A 104 7.12 15.39 -11.94
N ARG A 105 7.89 15.05 -12.97
CA ARG A 105 8.80 16.03 -13.57
C ARG A 105 7.97 17.19 -14.12
N PRO A 106 8.38 18.44 -13.84
CA PRO A 106 7.70 19.57 -14.48
C PRO A 106 7.80 19.40 -16.01
N LEU A 107 6.71 19.75 -16.69
CA LEU A 107 6.75 19.81 -18.14
C LEU A 107 7.85 20.78 -18.57
N ALA A 108 8.60 20.42 -19.62
CA ALA A 108 9.62 21.30 -20.14
C ALA A 108 9.03 22.68 -20.40
N PRO A 109 9.72 23.76 -20.01
CA PRO A 109 9.21 25.10 -20.30
C PRO A 109 8.99 25.24 -21.80
N ARG A 110 7.81 25.73 -22.15
CA ARG A 110 7.52 25.99 -23.55
C ARG A 110 8.28 27.23 -23.98
N PRO A 111 8.88 27.20 -25.17
CA PRO A 111 9.55 28.36 -25.70
C PRO A 111 8.58 29.51 -25.93
#